data_a7f4c5c8838c03df30bc069f1e8d610b
#
_entry.id   a7f4c5c8838c03df30bc069f1e8d610b
#
_cell.length_a   1.000
_cell.length_b   1.000
_cell.length_c   1.000
_cell.angle_alpha   90.00
_cell.angle_beta   90.00
_cell.angle_gamma   90.00
#
_symmetry.space_group_name_H-M   'P 1'
#
loop_
_entity.id
_entity.type
_entity.pdbx_description
1 polymer ?
#
loop_
_entity_poly.entity_id
_entity_poly.type
_entity_poly.pdbx_seq_one_letter_code
_entity_poly.pdbx_strand_id
1 'polypeptide(L)'
;MKLTKKRIVLACVAAAAAGVAVSAIASSPATELTPVPSANTKSAGYAPASVLSRELEQIAVAQGSTRLENPSAAVAYYGYDNDVLGPGGQPVMVPTPATPVEAQKTEPDKNTYLVFKNGLSGGTPGANYGTRFLFQGHEAGSPGYITRINLDADGAHRVTLLATSDKNGNPLPVFDGSTWEPWAQRLLFTAERGNAGGVWAATLDVPSVVEDVSGALGRGGYEGIQDDSDGNIWIVEDVGGSNKPGTTARRPNSFVFRYVPAKPGDLHNGKLQALQVLRAGTPITFESQAPLASPDQVALHTYGTSFPTRWVTVHDTATDGNAPFDANALAKAKQATPFKRPENGVFRPNSKFEEFVFTETGDTNATSPENDCCGGWTAVLRLEQSSPSADTGTLSLVYKGNQAHAGFDNLSFLSKDLLAVVEDAGDTLHTQRNALDSGFVLDVTADYSNPANEPLRWLAEGRDPSATIDAGNGGFGKNDQDNEITGIHVSDGDPTTNGILGTKTPHPWEPSGQWRVFYTQQHGDNPTYEVVRPEK
;
A
#
# COMPACT_ATOMS: atom_id res chain seq x y z
N MET A 1 58.39 -50.88 -61.50
CA MET A 1 56.98 -50.54 -61.44
C MET A 1 56.52 -50.78 -60.03
N LYS A 2 56.47 -49.73 -59.22
CA LYS A 2 56.09 -49.80 -57.80
C LYS A 2 54.83 -48.94 -57.56
N LEU A 3 53.75 -49.59 -57.21
CA LEU A 3 52.48 -48.91 -56.80
C LEU A 3 52.57 -48.42 -55.37
N THR A 4 52.40 -47.15 -55.17
CA THR A 4 52.28 -46.51 -53.86
C THR A 4 50.84 -46.45 -53.41
N LYS A 5 50.52 -47.09 -52.30
CA LYS A 5 49.22 -47.06 -51.64
C LYS A 5 49.03 -45.71 -50.89
N LYS A 6 48.07 -44.92 -51.26
CA LYS A 6 47.60 -43.77 -50.45
C LYS A 6 46.72 -44.27 -49.29
N ARG A 7 47.08 -43.95 -48.09
CA ARG A 7 46.23 -44.11 -46.90
C ARG A 7 45.31 -42.89 -46.77
N ILE A 8 44.02 -43.15 -46.73
CA ILE A 8 43.01 -42.17 -46.37
C ILE A 8 42.86 -42.20 -44.84
N VAL A 9 43.15 -41.09 -44.17
CA VAL A 9 42.88 -40.91 -42.75
C VAL A 9 41.48 -40.32 -42.60
N LEU A 10 40.57 -41.11 -42.05
CA LEU A 10 39.22 -40.65 -41.68
C LEU A 10 39.30 -39.98 -40.32
N ALA A 11 39.09 -38.67 -40.24
CA ALA A 11 39.01 -37.95 -38.99
C ALA A 11 37.55 -38.00 -38.48
N CYS A 12 37.30 -38.75 -37.42
CA CYS A 12 36.06 -38.71 -36.68
C CYS A 12 36.01 -37.43 -35.81
N VAL A 13 35.14 -36.50 -36.16
CA VAL A 13 34.81 -35.37 -35.31
C VAL A 13 33.74 -35.85 -34.31
N ALA A 14 34.14 -36.03 -33.05
CA ALA A 14 33.22 -36.27 -31.95
C ALA A 14 32.60 -34.92 -31.54
N ALA A 15 31.35 -34.70 -31.85
CA ALA A 15 30.58 -33.58 -31.34
C ALA A 15 30.19 -33.89 -29.87
N ALA A 16 30.84 -33.22 -28.93
CA ALA A 16 30.42 -33.21 -27.54
C ALA A 16 29.18 -32.33 -27.42
N ALA A 17 28.02 -32.94 -27.28
CA ALA A 17 26.81 -32.24 -26.87
C ALA A 17 26.94 -31.88 -25.38
N ALA A 18 27.31 -30.63 -25.08
CA ALA A 18 27.16 -30.06 -23.75
C ALA A 18 25.67 -29.89 -23.45
N GLY A 19 25.09 -30.82 -22.73
CA GLY A 19 23.77 -30.69 -22.16
C GLY A 19 23.83 -29.60 -21.09
N VAL A 20 23.28 -28.43 -21.42
CA VAL A 20 22.96 -27.41 -20.41
C VAL A 20 21.82 -27.99 -19.57
N ALA A 21 22.14 -28.46 -18.37
CA ALA A 21 21.13 -28.75 -17.38
C ALA A 21 20.46 -27.40 -16.99
N VAL A 22 19.34 -27.10 -17.60
CA VAL A 22 18.46 -26.06 -17.09
C VAL A 22 17.93 -26.59 -15.76
N SER A 23 18.51 -26.13 -14.66
CA SER A 23 17.92 -26.29 -13.35
C SER A 23 16.55 -25.62 -13.41
N ALA A 24 15.49 -26.40 -13.38
CA ALA A 24 14.15 -25.85 -13.15
C ALA A 24 14.18 -25.19 -11.78
N ILE A 25 14.34 -23.89 -11.75
CA ILE A 25 14.04 -23.08 -10.57
C ILE A 25 12.56 -23.33 -10.35
N ALA A 26 12.19 -23.92 -9.21
CA ALA A 26 10.80 -24.05 -8.83
C ALA A 26 10.23 -22.61 -8.83
N SER A 27 9.35 -22.32 -9.79
CA SER A 27 8.68 -21.01 -9.85
C SER A 27 7.82 -20.87 -8.60
N SER A 28 7.87 -19.71 -7.94
CA SER A 28 6.92 -19.42 -6.85
C SER A 28 5.49 -19.43 -7.41
N PRO A 29 4.48 -19.82 -6.64
CA PRO A 29 3.09 -19.77 -7.10
C PRO A 29 2.69 -18.43 -7.70
N ALA A 30 3.27 -17.34 -7.25
CA ALA A 30 3.01 -16.00 -7.79
C ALA A 30 3.56 -15.81 -9.23
N THR A 31 4.63 -16.52 -9.63
CA THR A 31 5.15 -16.47 -11.01
C THR A 31 4.32 -17.28 -12.01
N GLU A 32 3.36 -18.08 -11.51
CA GLU A 32 2.49 -18.91 -12.35
C GLU A 32 1.15 -18.23 -12.70
N LEU A 33 0.99 -16.94 -12.36
CA LEU A 33 -0.23 -16.21 -12.67
C LEU A 33 -0.36 -15.97 -14.16
N THR A 34 -1.56 -16.21 -14.69
CA THR A 34 -1.91 -15.86 -16.06
C THR A 34 -2.19 -14.36 -16.14
N PRO A 35 -1.51 -13.61 -17.02
CA PRO A 35 -1.76 -12.18 -17.15
C PRO A 35 -3.21 -11.86 -17.50
N VAL A 36 -3.79 -10.86 -16.84
CA VAL A 36 -5.04 -10.22 -17.26
C VAL A 36 -4.70 -9.25 -18.39
N PRO A 37 -5.29 -9.40 -19.60
CA PRO A 37 -4.78 -8.75 -20.80
C PRO A 37 -4.96 -7.23 -20.83
N SER A 38 -5.99 -6.70 -20.15
CA SER A 38 -6.31 -5.27 -20.13
C SER A 38 -7.02 -4.88 -18.84
N ALA A 39 -6.93 -3.60 -18.48
CA ALA A 39 -7.82 -3.01 -17.49
C ALA A 39 -9.27 -3.06 -17.98
N ASN A 40 -10.22 -2.98 -17.05
CA ASN A 40 -11.62 -2.75 -17.36
C ASN A 40 -11.84 -1.31 -17.81
N THR A 41 -12.84 -1.10 -18.68
CA THR A 41 -13.14 0.24 -19.19
C THR A 41 -14.08 1.00 -18.27
N LYS A 42 -13.80 2.30 -18.03
CA LYS A 42 -14.69 3.17 -17.26
C LYS A 42 -16.01 3.45 -17.99
N SER A 43 -16.00 3.52 -19.31
CA SER A 43 -17.14 3.99 -20.13
C SER A 43 -18.25 2.97 -20.34
N ALA A 44 -18.23 1.83 -19.68
CA ALA A 44 -19.11 0.70 -20.01
C ALA A 44 -20.56 0.80 -19.50
N GLY A 45 -20.98 1.91 -18.89
CA GLY A 45 -22.34 2.12 -18.35
C GLY A 45 -22.66 1.34 -17.07
N TYR A 46 -22.22 0.10 -17.01
CA TYR A 46 -22.01 -0.69 -15.79
C TYR A 46 -20.54 -0.99 -15.72
N ALA A 47 -19.91 -0.77 -14.58
CA ALA A 47 -18.58 -1.31 -14.44
C ALA A 47 -18.65 -2.84 -14.52
N PRO A 48 -17.79 -3.46 -15.32
CA PRO A 48 -17.73 -4.89 -15.42
C PRO A 48 -17.34 -5.52 -14.09
N ALA A 49 -17.54 -6.83 -13.94
CA ALA A 49 -16.99 -7.56 -12.80
C ALA A 49 -15.46 -7.46 -12.80
N SER A 50 -14.85 -7.48 -11.62
CA SER A 50 -13.39 -7.60 -11.47
C SER A 50 -12.90 -8.85 -12.20
N VAL A 51 -11.76 -8.75 -12.87
CA VAL A 51 -11.10 -9.85 -13.57
C VAL A 51 -9.76 -10.13 -12.91
N LEU A 52 -9.61 -11.32 -12.38
CA LEU A 52 -8.36 -11.79 -11.81
C LEU A 52 -7.65 -12.75 -12.75
N SER A 53 -6.35 -12.96 -12.52
CA SER A 53 -5.66 -14.12 -13.09
C SER A 53 -6.49 -15.38 -12.86
N ARG A 54 -6.62 -16.22 -13.88
CA ARG A 54 -7.53 -17.39 -13.83
C ARG A 54 -7.24 -18.41 -12.72
N GLU A 55 -6.09 -18.31 -12.09
CA GLU A 55 -5.65 -19.12 -10.95
C GLU A 55 -6.18 -18.58 -9.62
N LEU A 56 -6.82 -17.42 -9.61
CA LEU A 56 -7.21 -16.70 -8.40
C LEU A 56 -8.73 -16.43 -8.39
N GLU A 57 -9.26 -16.35 -7.18
CA GLU A 57 -10.62 -15.87 -6.87
C GLU A 57 -10.54 -14.85 -5.74
N GLN A 58 -11.49 -13.91 -5.74
CA GLN A 58 -11.68 -12.98 -4.63
C GLN A 58 -12.91 -13.35 -3.82
N ILE A 59 -12.79 -13.26 -2.50
CA ILE A 59 -13.88 -13.54 -1.55
C ILE A 59 -14.09 -12.29 -0.71
N ALA A 60 -15.26 -11.66 -0.80
CA ALA A 60 -15.57 -10.51 0.05
C ALA A 60 -15.64 -10.96 1.52
N VAL A 61 -14.79 -10.41 2.38
CA VAL A 61 -14.75 -10.67 3.82
C VAL A 61 -15.55 -9.65 4.62
N ALA A 62 -15.69 -8.44 4.09
CA ALA A 62 -16.63 -7.41 4.52
C ALA A 62 -17.05 -6.56 3.30
N GLN A 63 -18.22 -5.95 3.38
CA GLN A 63 -18.74 -4.98 2.41
C GLN A 63 -19.25 -3.77 3.16
N GLY A 64 -19.32 -2.61 2.52
CA GLY A 64 -19.77 -1.38 3.15
C GLY A 64 -21.11 -1.51 3.87
N SER A 65 -22.03 -2.30 3.30
CA SER A 65 -23.33 -2.63 3.87
C SER A 65 -23.30 -3.66 5.01
N THR A 66 -22.14 -4.19 5.39
CA THR A 66 -22.02 -5.09 6.54
C THR A 66 -22.29 -4.33 7.84
N ARG A 67 -23.31 -4.74 8.58
CA ARG A 67 -23.65 -4.11 9.86
C ARG A 67 -22.61 -4.43 10.91
N LEU A 68 -22.22 -3.41 11.66
CA LEU A 68 -21.36 -3.56 12.83
C LEU A 68 -22.09 -4.32 13.95
N GLU A 69 -21.42 -5.21 14.67
CA GLU A 69 -22.01 -5.93 15.82
C GLU A 69 -22.31 -4.99 17.00
N ASN A 70 -21.52 -3.92 17.14
CA ASN A 70 -21.58 -2.94 18.21
C ASN A 70 -21.66 -1.51 17.63
N PRO A 71 -22.73 -1.15 16.90
CA PRO A 71 -22.84 0.13 16.22
C PRO A 71 -22.82 1.31 17.20
N SER A 72 -22.29 2.45 16.75
CA SER A 72 -22.38 3.72 17.46
C SER A 72 -23.46 4.63 16.84
N ALA A 73 -23.72 5.78 17.46
CA ALA A 73 -24.60 6.77 16.88
C ALA A 73 -24.03 7.39 15.57
N ALA A 74 -22.70 7.43 15.46
CA ALA A 74 -22.04 7.99 14.28
C ALA A 74 -21.86 6.96 13.15
N VAL A 75 -21.66 5.68 13.49
CA VAL A 75 -21.33 4.60 12.53
C VAL A 75 -22.10 3.34 12.88
N ALA A 76 -22.91 2.84 11.96
CA ALA A 76 -23.68 1.61 12.13
C ALA A 76 -23.28 0.51 11.15
N TYR A 77 -22.55 0.83 10.10
CA TYR A 77 -22.13 -0.06 9.03
C TYR A 77 -20.65 0.06 8.76
N TYR A 78 -20.07 -0.96 8.15
CA TYR A 78 -18.64 -1.03 7.90
C TYR A 78 -18.11 0.08 7.00
N GLY A 79 -18.81 0.40 5.92
CA GLY A 79 -18.33 1.34 4.90
C GLY A 79 -19.20 2.59 4.75
N TYR A 80 -20.04 2.94 5.76
CA TYR A 80 -20.89 4.15 5.73
C TYR A 80 -20.95 4.80 7.09
N ASP A 81 -20.84 6.11 7.16
CA ASP A 81 -21.20 6.83 8.36
C ASP A 81 -22.72 7.18 8.40
N ASN A 82 -23.18 7.73 9.51
CA ASN A 82 -24.59 8.02 9.72
C ASN A 82 -24.93 9.52 9.44
N ASP A 83 -24.23 10.17 8.53
CA ASP A 83 -24.39 11.60 8.22
C ASP A 83 -25.70 11.90 7.46
N VAL A 84 -26.16 10.97 6.61
CA VAL A 84 -27.43 11.05 5.90
C VAL A 84 -28.29 9.84 6.23
N LEU A 85 -29.35 10.04 7.02
CA LEU A 85 -30.24 8.97 7.44
C LEU A 85 -31.53 8.97 6.61
N GLY A 86 -31.91 7.78 6.16
CA GLY A 86 -33.17 7.49 5.50
C GLY A 86 -34.28 7.07 6.46
N PRO A 87 -35.42 6.63 5.93
CA PRO A 87 -36.51 6.05 6.72
C PRO A 87 -36.04 4.89 7.59
N GLY A 88 -36.34 4.94 8.89
CA GLY A 88 -35.91 3.90 9.84
C GLY A 88 -34.55 4.19 10.49
N GLY A 89 -33.93 5.36 10.23
CA GLY A 89 -32.70 5.77 10.90
C GLY A 89 -31.46 4.99 10.46
N GLN A 90 -31.47 4.45 9.25
CA GLN A 90 -30.30 3.80 8.64
C GLN A 90 -29.63 4.75 7.64
N PRO A 91 -28.32 4.69 7.43
CA PRO A 91 -27.65 5.48 6.39
C PRO A 91 -28.27 5.21 5.02
N VAL A 92 -28.36 6.25 4.20
CA VAL A 92 -28.85 6.14 2.82
C VAL A 92 -27.73 5.56 1.96
N MET A 93 -27.68 4.24 1.84
CA MET A 93 -26.68 3.54 1.02
C MET A 93 -27.08 3.51 -0.47
N VAL A 94 -28.38 3.59 -0.77
CA VAL A 94 -28.92 3.64 -2.13
C VAL A 94 -29.86 4.84 -2.24
N PRO A 95 -29.49 5.89 -2.99
CA PRO A 95 -30.36 7.06 -3.18
C PRO A 95 -31.68 6.71 -3.84
N THR A 96 -32.75 7.37 -3.40
CA THR A 96 -34.10 7.26 -3.98
C THR A 96 -34.63 8.68 -4.25
N PRO A 97 -35.75 8.86 -5.02
CA PRO A 97 -36.33 10.17 -5.17
C PRO A 97 -36.77 10.84 -3.84
N ALA A 98 -37.05 10.06 -2.81
CA ALA A 98 -37.40 10.55 -1.48
C ALA A 98 -36.18 10.84 -0.59
N THR A 99 -35.07 10.19 -0.84
CA THR A 99 -33.77 10.35 -0.15
C THR A 99 -32.66 10.43 -1.20
N PRO A 100 -32.52 11.58 -1.90
CA PRO A 100 -31.67 11.68 -3.10
C PRO A 100 -30.17 11.84 -2.82
N VAL A 101 -29.79 11.98 -1.55
CA VAL A 101 -28.39 12.11 -1.11
C VAL A 101 -27.97 10.82 -0.45
N GLU A 102 -26.86 10.27 -0.89
CA GLU A 102 -26.22 9.10 -0.30
C GLU A 102 -25.45 9.49 0.97
N ALA A 103 -25.41 8.61 1.96
CA ALA A 103 -24.54 8.75 3.12
C ALA A 103 -23.05 8.67 2.68
N GLN A 104 -22.18 9.33 3.44
CA GLN A 104 -20.74 9.32 3.19
C GLN A 104 -20.23 7.89 3.25
N LYS A 105 -19.56 7.48 2.17
CA LYS A 105 -18.71 6.28 2.18
C LYS A 105 -17.46 6.57 2.96
N THR A 106 -16.96 5.58 3.67
CA THR A 106 -15.90 5.79 4.64
C THR A 106 -14.56 5.19 4.22
N GLU A 107 -14.53 4.58 3.05
CA GLU A 107 -13.30 4.22 2.33
C GLU A 107 -12.31 3.48 3.24
N PRO A 108 -12.59 2.21 3.61
CA PRO A 108 -11.63 1.41 4.39
C PRO A 108 -10.35 1.22 3.57
N ASP A 109 -9.20 1.38 4.22
CA ASP A 109 -7.92 1.36 3.56
C ASP A 109 -7.04 0.18 4.03
N LYS A 110 -5.80 0.47 4.41
CA LYS A 110 -4.75 -0.51 4.68
C LYS A 110 -5.19 -1.63 5.58
N ASN A 111 -4.92 -2.83 5.13
CA ASN A 111 -5.19 -4.06 5.87
C ASN A 111 -4.02 -4.42 6.79
N THR A 112 -4.30 -4.75 8.06
CA THR A 112 -3.34 -5.38 8.98
C THR A 112 -3.92 -6.71 9.46
N TYR A 113 -3.37 -7.83 8.97
CA TYR A 113 -3.83 -9.18 9.29
C TYR A 113 -3.04 -9.77 10.46
N LEU A 114 -3.74 -10.26 11.49
CA LEU A 114 -3.14 -10.87 12.69
C LEU A 114 -3.88 -12.15 13.10
N VAL A 115 -3.13 -13.09 13.66
CA VAL A 115 -3.62 -14.37 14.19
C VAL A 115 -3.31 -14.48 15.68
N PHE A 116 -4.35 -14.56 16.49
CA PHE A 116 -4.22 -14.75 17.94
C PHE A 116 -4.80 -16.11 18.34
N LYS A 117 -3.93 -17.05 18.72
CA LYS A 117 -4.32 -18.45 19.06
C LYS A 117 -5.41 -18.57 20.12
N ASN A 118 -5.45 -17.62 21.04
CA ASN A 118 -6.45 -17.57 22.12
C ASN A 118 -7.70 -16.75 21.74
N GLY A 119 -7.77 -16.25 20.49
CA GLY A 119 -8.79 -15.30 20.05
C GLY A 119 -8.67 -13.93 20.70
N LEU A 120 -9.58 -13.04 20.33
CA LEU A 120 -9.77 -11.71 20.91
C LEU A 120 -11.21 -11.57 21.38
N SER A 121 -11.46 -10.75 22.39
CA SER A 121 -12.81 -10.33 22.76
C SER A 121 -13.42 -9.42 21.70
N GLY A 122 -14.74 -9.29 21.66
CA GLY A 122 -15.47 -8.40 20.77
C GLY A 122 -16.56 -7.62 21.49
N GLY A 123 -17.47 -7.02 20.71
CA GLY A 123 -18.57 -6.20 21.23
C GLY A 123 -19.63 -7.02 21.97
N THR A 124 -19.77 -8.31 21.66
CA THR A 124 -20.79 -9.20 22.25
C THR A 124 -20.15 -10.17 23.24
N PRO A 125 -20.48 -10.08 24.55
CA PRO A 125 -19.94 -11.01 25.55
C PRO A 125 -20.26 -12.47 25.24
N GLY A 126 -19.24 -13.32 25.25
CA GLY A 126 -19.39 -14.77 25.04
C GLY A 126 -19.50 -15.21 23.58
N ALA A 127 -19.51 -14.30 22.62
CA ALA A 127 -19.44 -14.65 21.21
C ALA A 127 -18.06 -15.23 20.85
N ASN A 128 -18.02 -16.11 19.86
CA ASN A 128 -16.79 -16.70 19.35
C ASN A 128 -16.33 -15.92 18.11
N TYR A 129 -15.22 -15.23 18.23
CA TYR A 129 -14.61 -14.45 17.14
C TYR A 129 -13.53 -15.21 16.37
N GLY A 130 -13.20 -16.43 16.80
CA GLY A 130 -12.12 -17.22 16.21
C GLY A 130 -10.73 -16.70 16.53
N THR A 131 -9.81 -16.86 15.60
CA THR A 131 -8.37 -16.56 15.81
C THR A 131 -7.77 -15.64 14.77
N ARG A 132 -8.47 -15.36 13.66
CA ARG A 132 -7.99 -14.60 12.50
C ARG A 132 -8.71 -13.27 12.39
N PHE A 133 -7.95 -12.18 12.36
CA PHE A 133 -8.48 -10.83 12.41
C PHE A 133 -7.82 -9.93 11.40
N LEU A 134 -8.59 -9.04 10.78
CA LEU A 134 -8.12 -7.99 9.89
C LEU A 134 -8.52 -6.64 10.48
N PHE A 135 -7.55 -5.75 10.64
CA PHE A 135 -7.75 -4.42 11.21
C PHE A 135 -7.60 -3.37 10.12
N GLN A 136 -8.45 -2.34 10.18
CA GLN A 136 -8.47 -1.27 9.19
C GLN A 136 -8.80 0.07 9.81
N GLY A 137 -8.15 1.11 9.28
CA GLY A 137 -8.62 2.48 9.35
C GLY A 137 -9.61 2.76 8.23
N HIS A 138 -10.25 3.93 8.26
CA HIS A 138 -11.14 4.41 7.22
C HIS A 138 -10.72 5.83 6.84
N GLU A 139 -10.55 6.09 5.56
CA GLU A 139 -9.95 7.30 5.00
C GLU A 139 -10.95 8.45 4.86
N ALA A 140 -12.23 8.14 4.91
CA ALA A 140 -13.31 9.12 4.87
C ALA A 140 -14.28 8.97 6.04
N GLY A 141 -15.17 9.94 6.20
CA GLY A 141 -16.18 9.97 7.27
C GLY A 141 -15.87 10.99 8.37
N SER A 142 -16.85 11.17 9.27
CA SER A 142 -16.73 12.10 10.40
C SER A 142 -17.60 11.64 11.58
N PRO A 143 -17.02 11.15 12.67
CA PRO A 143 -15.58 11.00 12.92
C PRO A 143 -14.95 9.89 12.07
N GLY A 144 -13.63 9.88 11.95
CA GLY A 144 -12.87 8.70 11.56
C GLY A 144 -13.02 7.57 12.57
N TYR A 145 -12.78 6.34 12.15
CA TYR A 145 -12.94 5.19 13.03
C TYR A 145 -12.04 4.01 12.64
N ILE A 146 -11.96 3.04 13.54
CA ILE A 146 -11.17 1.82 13.37
C ILE A 146 -12.10 0.62 13.46
N THR A 147 -11.99 -0.31 12.52
CA THR A 147 -12.73 -1.57 12.50
C THR A 147 -11.83 -2.79 12.58
N ARG A 148 -12.44 -3.89 12.99
CA ARG A 148 -11.84 -5.22 12.97
C ARG A 148 -12.80 -6.18 12.28
N ILE A 149 -12.35 -6.84 11.21
CA ILE A 149 -13.06 -7.93 10.57
C ILE A 149 -12.65 -9.24 11.24
N ASN A 150 -13.62 -9.97 11.76
CA ASN A 150 -13.45 -11.26 12.44
C ASN A 150 -13.63 -12.38 11.42
N LEU A 151 -12.55 -12.86 10.80
CA LEU A 151 -12.60 -13.74 9.64
C LEU A 151 -13.22 -15.12 9.93
N ASP A 152 -13.19 -15.54 11.19
CA ASP A 152 -13.75 -16.83 11.63
C ASP A 152 -15.16 -16.71 12.22
N ALA A 153 -15.67 -15.49 12.45
CA ALA A 153 -16.96 -15.27 13.07
C ALA A 153 -18.13 -15.42 12.07
N ASP A 154 -19.32 -15.60 12.59
CA ASP A 154 -20.55 -15.55 11.81
C ASP A 154 -20.87 -14.13 11.33
N GLY A 155 -21.90 -13.99 10.47
CA GLY A 155 -22.23 -12.69 9.87
C GLY A 155 -22.67 -11.63 10.89
N ALA A 156 -23.25 -12.01 12.03
CA ALA A 156 -23.68 -11.07 13.07
C ALA A 156 -22.50 -10.48 13.86
N HIS A 157 -21.39 -11.20 13.89
CA HIS A 157 -20.16 -10.81 14.61
C HIS A 157 -18.99 -10.56 13.64
N ARG A 158 -19.29 -10.38 12.35
CA ARG A 158 -18.28 -10.24 11.28
C ARG A 158 -17.41 -9.01 11.45
N VAL A 159 -17.99 -7.87 11.81
CA VAL A 159 -17.25 -6.60 11.94
C VAL A 159 -17.52 -5.97 13.31
N THR A 160 -16.44 -5.69 14.04
CA THR A 160 -16.44 -5.00 15.33
C THR A 160 -15.92 -3.58 15.16
N LEU A 161 -16.64 -2.57 15.64
CA LEU A 161 -16.17 -1.21 15.79
C LEU A 161 -15.21 -1.14 16.98
N LEU A 162 -13.97 -0.72 16.76
CA LEU A 162 -12.97 -0.62 17.83
C LEU A 162 -12.98 0.75 18.51
N ALA A 163 -12.99 1.83 17.73
CA ALA A 163 -12.98 3.20 18.25
C ALA A 163 -13.50 4.23 17.25
N THR A 164 -14.08 5.31 17.76
CA THR A 164 -14.44 6.56 17.05
C THR A 164 -13.84 7.79 17.72
N SER A 165 -13.15 7.62 18.85
CA SER A 165 -12.51 8.69 19.62
C SER A 165 -11.21 8.21 20.25
N ASP A 166 -10.31 9.16 20.54
CA ASP A 166 -9.10 8.92 21.28
C ASP A 166 -9.34 8.73 22.78
N LYS A 167 -8.30 8.41 23.54
CA LYS A 167 -8.35 8.25 25.02
C LYS A 167 -8.81 9.48 25.79
N ASN A 168 -8.81 10.65 25.17
CA ASN A 168 -9.26 11.92 25.75
C ASN A 168 -10.70 12.27 25.34
N GLY A 169 -11.34 11.45 24.50
CA GLY A 169 -12.68 11.67 23.98
C GLY A 169 -12.73 12.57 22.75
N ASN A 170 -11.60 12.94 22.14
CA ASN A 170 -11.60 13.66 20.88
C ASN A 170 -11.99 12.75 19.73
N PRO A 171 -12.77 13.22 18.74
CA PRO A 171 -13.04 12.47 17.52
C PRO A 171 -11.73 12.01 16.85
N LEU A 172 -11.70 10.79 16.34
CA LEU A 172 -10.56 10.31 15.55
C LEU A 172 -10.53 11.02 14.19
N PRO A 173 -9.32 11.28 13.65
CA PRO A 173 -9.18 11.63 12.24
C PRO A 173 -9.53 10.41 11.38
N VAL A 174 -9.65 10.61 10.09
CA VAL A 174 -9.67 9.53 9.12
C VAL A 174 -8.29 8.93 8.98
N PHE A 175 -8.22 7.64 8.69
CA PHE A 175 -6.99 6.86 8.68
C PHE A 175 -6.78 6.19 7.33
N ASP A 176 -5.53 6.17 6.94
CA ASP A 176 -5.01 5.59 5.73
C ASP A 176 -4.19 4.32 6.04
N GLY A 177 -2.86 4.46 6.16
CA GLY A 177 -1.97 3.34 6.44
C GLY A 177 -2.14 2.72 7.81
N SER A 178 -1.76 1.46 7.92
CA SER A 178 -1.71 0.75 9.20
C SER A 178 -0.62 -0.30 9.26
N THR A 179 -0.10 -0.55 10.46
CA THR A 179 0.79 -1.67 10.78
C THR A 179 0.59 -2.15 12.21
N TRP A 180 1.11 -3.34 12.51
CA TRP A 180 1.19 -3.85 13.88
C TRP A 180 2.60 -3.68 14.42
N GLU A 181 2.76 -2.92 15.48
CA GLU A 181 4.00 -2.72 16.20
C GLU A 181 4.11 -3.75 17.34
N PRO A 182 4.95 -4.79 17.19
CA PRO A 182 4.93 -5.95 18.08
C PRO A 182 5.57 -5.70 19.45
N TRP A 183 6.47 -4.73 19.60
CA TRP A 183 7.11 -4.45 20.89
C TRP A 183 6.20 -3.66 21.82
N ALA A 184 5.51 -2.63 21.31
CA ALA A 184 4.49 -1.90 22.06
C ALA A 184 3.17 -2.66 22.15
N GLN A 185 2.96 -3.67 21.29
CA GLN A 185 1.68 -4.36 21.10
C GLN A 185 0.55 -3.37 20.79
N ARG A 186 0.76 -2.59 19.73
CA ARG A 186 -0.17 -1.57 19.26
C ARG A 186 -0.38 -1.69 17.76
N LEU A 187 -1.60 -1.46 17.34
CA LEU A 187 -1.88 -1.08 15.96
C LEU A 187 -1.48 0.38 15.79
N LEU A 188 -0.72 0.69 14.76
CA LEU A 188 -0.41 2.06 14.38
C LEU A 188 -1.23 2.41 13.14
N PHE A 189 -1.86 3.57 13.16
CA PHE A 189 -2.63 4.13 12.06
C PHE A 189 -2.08 5.49 11.69
N THR A 190 -1.94 5.74 10.40
CA THR A 190 -1.56 7.04 9.85
C THR A 190 -2.79 7.83 9.43
N ALA A 191 -2.68 9.15 9.40
CA ALA A 191 -3.73 10.05 8.92
C ALA A 191 -3.13 11.09 7.97
N GLU A 192 -3.61 11.08 6.73
CA GLU A 192 -3.19 11.97 5.65
C GLU A 192 -3.89 13.34 5.72
N ARG A 193 -3.57 14.13 6.76
CA ARG A 193 -4.22 15.43 7.02
C ARG A 193 -3.24 16.57 7.26
N GLY A 194 -2.00 16.46 6.74
CA GLY A 194 -0.96 17.47 6.94
C GLY A 194 -0.76 17.76 8.43
N ASN A 195 -0.86 19.02 8.84
CA ASN A 195 -0.70 19.41 10.26
C ASN A 195 -1.80 18.89 11.20
N ALA A 196 -2.89 18.35 10.70
CA ALA A 196 -3.91 17.64 11.47
C ALA A 196 -3.76 16.12 11.39
N GLY A 197 -2.86 15.62 10.53
CA GLY A 197 -2.49 14.23 10.39
C GLY A 197 -1.48 13.75 11.42
N GLY A 198 -0.85 12.62 11.16
CA GLY A 198 0.18 12.02 12.03
C GLY A 198 -0.05 10.54 12.29
N VAL A 199 0.35 10.04 13.46
CA VAL A 199 0.23 8.62 13.84
C VAL A 199 -0.56 8.46 15.13
N TRP A 200 -1.47 7.48 15.15
CA TRP A 200 -2.25 7.06 16.32
C TRP A 200 -1.95 5.60 16.64
N ALA A 201 -1.77 5.32 17.93
CA ALA A 201 -1.55 3.97 18.47
C ALA A 201 -2.82 3.45 19.13
N ALA A 202 -3.28 2.26 18.75
CA ALA A 202 -4.52 1.66 19.24
C ALA A 202 -4.28 0.31 19.92
N THR A 203 -5.01 0.02 21.01
CA THR A 203 -5.00 -1.31 21.62
C THR A 203 -5.92 -2.27 20.87
N LEU A 204 -5.78 -3.57 21.14
CA LEU A 204 -6.66 -4.62 20.58
C LEU A 204 -7.98 -4.79 21.36
N ASP A 205 -8.18 -4.01 22.41
CA ASP A 205 -9.37 -4.09 23.28
C ASP A 205 -10.63 -3.58 22.55
N VAL A 206 -11.79 -3.94 23.07
CA VAL A 206 -13.09 -3.41 22.63
C VAL A 206 -13.83 -2.79 23.82
N PRO A 207 -14.01 -1.46 23.85
CA PRO A 207 -13.47 -0.47 22.93
C PRO A 207 -11.95 -0.33 23.00
N SER A 208 -11.31 0.02 21.90
CA SER A 208 -9.88 0.27 21.81
C SER A 208 -9.52 1.59 22.52
N VAL A 209 -8.37 1.61 23.20
CA VAL A 209 -7.75 2.83 23.69
C VAL A 209 -6.82 3.36 22.60
N VAL A 210 -7.17 4.52 22.05
CA VAL A 210 -6.43 5.16 20.94
C VAL A 210 -5.68 6.37 21.47
N GLU A 211 -4.41 6.49 21.12
CA GLU A 211 -3.52 7.56 21.53
C GLU A 211 -2.83 8.23 20.35
N ASP A 212 -2.83 9.56 20.32
CA ASP A 212 -2.03 10.37 19.40
C ASP A 212 -0.55 10.36 19.85
N VAL A 213 0.32 9.83 18.99
CA VAL A 213 1.78 9.75 19.24
C VAL A 213 2.59 10.73 18.40
N SER A 214 1.94 11.72 17.81
CA SER A 214 2.57 12.73 16.96
C SER A 214 3.56 13.65 17.68
N GLY A 215 3.63 13.60 19.03
CA GLY A 215 4.66 14.28 19.79
C GLY A 215 6.07 13.72 19.54
N ALA A 216 6.19 12.48 19.12
CA ALA A 216 7.46 11.84 18.77
C ALA A 216 7.58 11.57 17.26
N LEU A 217 6.48 11.17 16.59
CA LEU A 217 6.47 10.80 15.19
C LEU A 217 6.10 11.97 14.25
N GLY A 218 5.70 13.14 14.79
CA GLY A 218 5.35 14.31 14.00
C GLY A 218 3.95 14.30 13.41
N ARG A 219 3.59 15.43 12.82
CA ARG A 219 2.41 15.68 12.01
C ARG A 219 2.82 15.71 10.55
N GLY A 220 2.04 15.08 9.68
CA GLY A 220 2.25 15.04 8.24
C GLY A 220 1.02 14.46 7.53
N GLY A 221 1.01 14.47 6.22
CA GLY A 221 0.09 13.69 5.40
C GLY A 221 0.63 12.28 5.28
N TYR A 222 0.62 11.54 6.39
CA TYR A 222 1.23 10.22 6.46
C TYR A 222 0.33 9.15 5.88
N GLU A 223 0.92 8.37 5.00
CA GLU A 223 0.36 7.23 4.31
C GLU A 223 0.92 5.93 4.89
N GLY A 224 1.73 5.23 4.13
CA GLY A 224 2.31 3.96 4.53
C GLY A 224 3.17 4.02 5.78
N ILE A 225 3.03 2.99 6.62
CA ILE A 225 3.78 2.82 7.86
C ILE A 225 4.22 1.38 8.01
N GLN A 226 5.50 1.14 8.37
CA GLN A 226 6.09 -0.18 8.53
C GLN A 226 7.12 -0.20 9.65
N ASP A 227 7.27 -1.35 10.30
CA ASP A 227 8.34 -1.60 11.27
C ASP A 227 9.51 -2.32 10.64
N ASP A 228 10.70 -2.19 11.24
CA ASP A 228 11.87 -2.99 10.92
C ASP A 228 12.32 -3.87 12.11
N SER A 229 13.36 -4.68 11.91
CA SER A 229 13.85 -5.61 12.93
C SER A 229 14.52 -4.94 14.15
N ASP A 230 14.92 -3.69 14.03
CA ASP A 230 15.52 -2.92 15.13
C ASP A 230 14.45 -2.17 15.94
N GLY A 231 13.18 -2.21 15.48
CA GLY A 231 12.05 -1.51 16.06
C GLY A 231 11.94 -0.05 15.61
N ASN A 232 12.62 0.32 14.51
CA ASN A 232 12.36 1.61 13.90
C ASN A 232 11.04 1.58 13.14
N ILE A 233 10.35 2.72 13.08
CA ILE A 233 9.10 2.88 12.35
C ILE A 233 9.38 3.74 11.11
N TRP A 234 9.08 3.19 9.94
CA TRP A 234 9.25 3.84 8.65
C TRP A 234 7.91 4.38 8.17
N ILE A 235 7.90 5.63 7.72
CA ILE A 235 6.69 6.34 7.32
C ILE A 235 6.96 6.99 5.98
N VAL A 236 6.03 6.87 5.05
CA VAL A 236 6.00 7.65 3.83
C VAL A 236 4.87 8.67 3.90
N GLU A 237 5.03 9.80 3.22
CA GLU A 237 4.09 10.92 3.30
C GLU A 237 3.54 11.20 1.90
N ASP A 238 2.21 11.34 1.77
CA ASP A 238 1.59 11.99 0.64
C ASP A 238 1.09 13.41 1.01
N VAL A 239 1.88 14.39 0.63
CA VAL A 239 1.46 15.79 0.61
C VAL A 239 1.64 16.29 -0.81
N GLY A 240 0.60 16.16 -1.62
CA GLY A 240 0.62 16.61 -3.01
C GLY A 240 1.13 18.05 -3.13
N GLY A 241 2.25 18.25 -3.83
CA GLY A 241 2.82 19.57 -4.04
C GLY A 241 1.95 20.45 -4.95
N SER A 242 2.19 21.76 -4.92
CA SER A 242 1.51 22.69 -5.82
C SER A 242 1.78 22.38 -7.28
N ASN A 243 0.77 22.54 -8.13
CA ASN A 243 0.96 22.43 -9.56
C ASN A 243 1.91 23.51 -10.10
N LYS A 244 2.69 23.15 -11.10
CA LYS A 244 3.38 24.14 -11.93
C LYS A 244 2.33 25.01 -12.64
N PRO A 245 2.42 26.36 -12.59
CA PRO A 245 1.40 27.22 -13.19
C PRO A 245 1.07 26.86 -14.64
N GLY A 246 -0.21 26.70 -14.93
CA GLY A 246 -0.72 26.36 -16.26
C GLY A 246 -0.55 24.89 -16.66
N THR A 247 -0.18 24.02 -15.74
CA THR A 247 -0.06 22.56 -15.98
C THR A 247 -0.69 21.75 -14.85
N THR A 248 -0.81 20.44 -15.07
CA THR A 248 -1.29 19.46 -14.08
C THR A 248 -0.16 18.80 -13.30
N ALA A 249 1.10 19.08 -13.66
CA ALA A 249 2.25 18.48 -13.02
C ALA A 249 2.47 19.01 -11.59
N ARG A 250 2.54 18.12 -10.61
CA ARG A 250 2.74 18.43 -9.19
C ARG A 250 4.22 18.50 -8.85
N ARG A 251 4.62 19.40 -7.98
CA ARG A 251 5.97 19.46 -7.44
C ARG A 251 6.16 18.40 -6.37
N PRO A 252 7.33 17.73 -6.32
CA PRO A 252 7.69 16.89 -5.20
C PRO A 252 7.60 17.67 -3.88
N ASN A 253 6.89 17.16 -2.89
CA ASN A 253 6.61 17.85 -1.63
C ASN A 253 6.51 16.93 -0.43
N SER A 254 6.62 15.63 -0.63
CA SER A 254 6.42 14.56 0.35
C SER A 254 7.74 13.91 0.72
N PHE A 255 7.85 13.38 1.93
CA PHE A 255 9.12 12.85 2.44
C PHE A 255 8.99 11.41 2.90
N VAL A 256 10.13 10.70 2.93
CA VAL A 256 10.27 9.39 3.58
C VAL A 256 10.93 9.61 4.93
N PHE A 257 10.29 9.12 5.98
CA PHE A 257 10.75 9.26 7.36
C PHE A 257 11.11 7.93 7.98
N ARG A 258 11.99 7.98 9.00
CA ARG A 258 12.30 6.89 9.91
C ARG A 258 12.29 7.41 11.34
N TYR A 259 11.40 6.88 12.17
CA TYR A 259 11.43 7.11 13.61
C TYR A 259 12.33 6.06 14.26
N VAL A 260 13.35 6.50 14.97
CA VAL A 260 14.28 5.66 15.72
C VAL A 260 13.93 5.81 17.20
N PRO A 261 13.24 4.85 17.82
CA PRO A 261 12.84 4.92 19.22
C PRO A 261 14.05 4.81 20.15
N ALA A 262 13.96 5.36 21.37
CA ALA A 262 14.97 5.21 22.40
C ALA A 262 15.19 3.74 22.82
N LYS A 263 14.17 2.93 22.67
CA LYS A 263 14.17 1.45 22.74
C LYS A 263 13.00 0.93 21.89
N PRO A 264 13.09 -0.27 21.32
CA PRO A 264 11.98 -0.84 20.54
C PRO A 264 10.65 -0.75 21.31
N GLY A 265 9.60 -0.28 20.64
CA GLY A 265 8.27 -0.07 21.20
C GLY A 265 8.06 1.23 21.98
N ASP A 266 9.06 2.11 22.07
CA ASP A 266 8.88 3.42 22.70
C ASP A 266 8.32 4.42 21.67
N LEU A 267 7.03 4.67 21.72
CA LEU A 267 6.32 5.58 20.81
C LEU A 267 6.37 7.05 21.25
N HIS A 268 7.08 7.36 22.35
CA HIS A 268 7.13 8.69 22.94
C HIS A 268 8.54 9.29 23.02
N ASN A 269 9.56 8.46 23.02
CA ASN A 269 10.95 8.91 23.13
C ASN A 269 11.78 8.34 22.00
N GLY A 270 12.38 9.21 21.20
CA GLY A 270 13.17 8.82 20.03
C GLY A 270 13.48 9.99 19.11
N LYS A 271 13.89 9.66 17.90
CA LYS A 271 14.28 10.63 16.88
C LYS A 271 13.51 10.37 15.60
N LEU A 272 12.86 11.39 15.06
CA LEU A 272 12.35 11.36 13.70
C LEU A 272 13.45 11.84 12.75
N GLN A 273 13.72 11.05 11.73
CA GLN A 273 14.69 11.33 10.68
C GLN A 273 13.99 11.39 9.33
N ALA A 274 14.51 12.21 8.41
CA ALA A 274 14.03 12.26 7.03
C ALA A 274 15.15 11.84 6.07
N LEU A 275 14.77 11.19 4.97
CA LEU A 275 15.70 10.72 3.94
C LEU A 275 16.25 11.88 3.13
N GLN A 276 17.56 11.94 2.97
CA GLN A 276 18.25 12.90 2.12
C GLN A 276 19.05 12.17 1.04
N VAL A 277 18.77 12.46 -0.21
CA VAL A 277 19.45 11.90 -1.39
C VAL A 277 20.48 12.90 -1.89
N LEU A 278 21.67 12.42 -2.23
CA LEU A 278 22.79 13.25 -2.64
C LEU A 278 23.12 13.05 -4.13
N ARG A 279 23.15 14.14 -4.89
CA ARG A 279 23.65 14.14 -6.25
C ARG A 279 24.98 14.91 -6.32
N ALA A 280 26.04 14.21 -6.70
CA ALA A 280 27.41 14.76 -6.69
C ALA A 280 27.79 15.40 -5.33
N GLY A 281 27.33 14.80 -4.22
CA GLY A 281 27.59 15.28 -2.86
C GLY A 281 26.68 16.40 -2.37
N THR A 282 25.77 16.91 -3.21
CA THR A 282 24.81 17.97 -2.86
C THR A 282 23.43 17.38 -2.63
N PRO A 283 22.71 17.73 -1.56
CA PRO A 283 21.35 17.29 -1.32
C PRO A 283 20.40 17.71 -2.45
N ILE A 284 19.53 16.79 -2.87
CA ILE A 284 18.35 17.09 -3.68
C ILE A 284 17.29 17.64 -2.71
N THR A 285 16.90 18.90 -2.88
CA THR A 285 16.08 19.61 -1.91
C THR A 285 14.75 20.07 -2.48
N PHE A 286 13.80 20.36 -1.58
CA PHE A 286 12.54 20.99 -1.95
C PHE A 286 12.80 22.42 -2.49
N GLU A 287 12.23 22.68 -3.67
CA GLU A 287 12.28 23.99 -4.30
C GLU A 287 10.87 24.38 -4.77
N SER A 288 10.28 25.38 -4.12
CA SER A 288 8.89 25.80 -4.38
C SER A 288 8.67 26.32 -5.82
N GLN A 289 9.73 26.68 -6.53
CA GLN A 289 9.70 27.22 -7.90
C GLN A 289 10.46 26.36 -8.92
N ALA A 290 11.10 25.27 -8.48
CA ALA A 290 11.88 24.42 -9.39
C ALA A 290 11.03 23.92 -10.57
N PRO A 291 11.62 23.84 -11.77
CA PRO A 291 11.04 23.06 -12.85
C PRO A 291 10.84 21.62 -12.37
N LEU A 292 9.71 21.01 -12.71
CA LEU A 292 9.44 19.62 -12.37
C LEU A 292 10.43 18.67 -13.04
N ALA A 293 10.76 18.94 -14.30
CA ALA A 293 11.85 18.28 -15.03
C ALA A 293 13.22 18.89 -14.70
N SER A 294 13.49 19.14 -13.41
CA SER A 294 14.84 19.53 -13.00
C SER A 294 15.83 18.40 -13.30
N PRO A 295 17.13 18.70 -13.51
CA PRO A 295 18.15 17.67 -13.72
C PRO A 295 18.18 16.63 -12.60
N ASP A 296 17.78 16.99 -11.39
CA ASP A 296 17.74 16.09 -10.24
C ASP A 296 16.56 15.15 -10.33
N GLN A 297 15.35 15.63 -10.64
CA GLN A 297 14.16 14.80 -10.82
C GLN A 297 14.31 13.85 -12.01
N VAL A 298 14.85 14.32 -13.13
CA VAL A 298 15.16 13.45 -14.28
C VAL A 298 16.15 12.35 -13.88
N ALA A 299 17.17 12.69 -13.11
CA ALA A 299 18.17 11.72 -12.68
C ALA A 299 17.60 10.67 -11.71
N LEU A 300 16.77 11.08 -10.74
CA LEU A 300 16.09 10.14 -9.82
C LEU A 300 15.26 9.11 -10.56
N HIS A 301 14.63 9.49 -11.68
CA HIS A 301 13.76 8.65 -12.49
C HIS A 301 14.45 8.08 -13.76
N THR A 302 15.77 7.92 -13.71
CA THR A 302 16.56 7.34 -14.81
C THR A 302 17.11 5.99 -14.39
N TYR A 303 16.77 4.94 -15.15
CA TYR A 303 17.27 3.58 -14.90
C TYR A 303 18.81 3.51 -14.93
N GLY A 304 19.36 2.64 -14.09
CA GLY A 304 20.80 2.44 -14.00
C GLY A 304 21.55 3.55 -13.27
N THR A 305 20.84 4.55 -12.72
CA THR A 305 21.41 5.54 -11.81
C THR A 305 21.20 5.13 -10.36
N SER A 306 22.16 5.51 -9.51
CA SER A 306 22.05 5.32 -8.06
C SER A 306 22.66 6.51 -7.34
N PHE A 307 22.11 6.83 -6.17
CA PHE A 307 22.45 8.01 -5.41
C PHE A 307 22.78 7.66 -3.97
N PRO A 308 23.90 8.13 -3.41
CA PRO A 308 24.14 8.05 -1.99
C PRO A 308 23.03 8.74 -1.21
N THR A 309 22.65 8.15 -0.09
CA THR A 309 21.66 8.72 0.81
C THR A 309 22.21 8.84 2.22
N ARG A 310 21.54 9.67 3.04
CA ARG A 310 21.73 9.72 4.48
C ARG A 310 20.43 10.10 5.18
N TRP A 311 20.35 9.77 6.45
CA TRP A 311 19.27 10.20 7.31
C TRP A 311 19.65 11.49 8.02
N VAL A 312 18.75 12.47 8.05
CA VAL A 312 18.91 13.72 8.78
C VAL A 312 17.85 13.80 9.89
N THR A 313 18.29 14.02 11.13
CA THR A 313 17.36 14.16 12.25
C THR A 313 16.58 15.46 12.11
N VAL A 314 15.26 15.35 12.06
CA VAL A 314 14.32 16.47 11.99
C VAL A 314 13.75 16.82 13.35
N HIS A 315 13.63 15.84 14.24
CA HIS A 315 13.17 16.03 15.61
C HIS A 315 13.82 15.00 16.55
N ASP A 316 14.17 15.41 17.76
CA ASP A 316 14.68 14.55 18.84
C ASP A 316 13.95 14.90 20.14
N THR A 317 13.11 13.97 20.63
CA THR A 317 12.31 14.22 21.84
C THR A 317 13.13 14.59 23.06
N ALA A 318 14.41 14.18 23.14
CA ALA A 318 15.30 14.50 24.24
C ALA A 318 15.71 15.99 24.27
N THR A 319 15.72 16.67 23.12
CA THR A 319 16.12 18.10 23.01
C THR A 319 14.95 19.01 22.67
N ASP A 320 13.99 18.52 21.89
CA ASP A 320 12.91 19.32 21.31
C ASP A 320 11.58 19.12 22.06
N GLY A 321 11.51 18.10 22.94
CA GLY A 321 10.32 17.75 23.71
C GLY A 321 9.31 16.91 22.93
N ASN A 322 8.11 16.70 23.52
CA ASN A 322 7.05 15.82 23.01
C ASN A 322 5.79 16.57 22.57
N ALA A 323 5.90 17.85 22.22
CA ALA A 323 4.78 18.56 21.60
C ALA A 323 4.68 18.15 20.11
N PRO A 324 3.47 17.96 19.55
CA PRO A 324 3.30 17.70 18.12
C PRO A 324 3.95 18.80 17.27
N PHE A 325 4.58 18.41 16.16
CA PHE A 325 5.35 19.29 15.28
C PHE A 325 5.08 18.97 13.81
N ASP A 326 5.27 19.94 12.92
CA ASP A 326 5.16 19.79 11.46
C ASP A 326 6.42 19.12 10.91
N ALA A 327 6.34 17.81 10.64
CA ALA A 327 7.46 17.02 10.14
C ALA A 327 7.87 17.42 8.72
N ASN A 328 6.92 17.76 7.86
CA ASN A 328 7.17 18.20 6.49
C ASN A 328 7.96 19.52 6.46
N ALA A 329 7.56 20.51 7.26
CA ALA A 329 8.30 21.76 7.37
C ALA A 329 9.72 21.56 7.91
N LEU A 330 9.90 20.69 8.91
CA LEU A 330 11.21 20.37 9.47
C LEU A 330 12.10 19.60 8.47
N ALA A 331 11.53 18.68 7.70
CA ALA A 331 12.24 17.96 6.65
C ALA A 331 12.80 18.94 5.59
N LYS A 332 11.98 19.90 5.14
CA LYS A 332 12.42 20.98 4.26
C LYS A 332 13.54 21.83 4.87
N ALA A 333 13.40 22.23 6.14
CA ALA A 333 14.41 23.01 6.85
C ALA A 333 15.74 22.26 7.00
N LYS A 334 15.70 20.91 7.06
CA LYS A 334 16.88 20.03 7.13
C LYS A 334 17.37 19.57 5.76
N GLN A 335 16.80 20.13 4.67
CA GLN A 335 17.17 19.79 3.30
C GLN A 335 17.00 18.29 2.96
N ALA A 336 15.98 17.65 3.51
CA ALA A 336 15.56 16.32 3.11
C ALA A 336 15.07 16.32 1.65
N THR A 337 15.10 15.18 1.00
CA THR A 337 14.72 15.05 -0.41
C THR A 337 13.21 14.83 -0.53
N PRO A 338 12.52 15.69 -1.29
CA PRO A 338 11.10 15.51 -1.56
C PRO A 338 10.88 14.55 -2.72
N PHE A 339 9.80 13.78 -2.61
CA PHE A 339 9.30 12.82 -3.58
C PHE A 339 7.92 13.21 -4.11
N LYS A 340 7.45 12.54 -5.18
CA LYS A 340 6.16 12.78 -5.81
C LYS A 340 5.09 11.84 -5.24
N ARG A 341 4.50 12.18 -4.10
CA ARG A 341 3.43 11.40 -3.46
C ARG A 341 3.86 9.96 -3.20
N PRO A 342 4.80 9.71 -2.29
CA PRO A 342 5.01 8.35 -1.77
C PRO A 342 3.79 7.89 -0.99
N GLU A 343 3.17 6.80 -1.42
CA GLU A 343 1.95 6.28 -0.80
C GLU A 343 2.28 5.16 0.20
N ASN A 344 3.07 4.19 -0.23
CA ASN A 344 3.39 3.07 0.63
C ASN A 344 4.83 2.59 0.45
N GLY A 345 5.33 1.82 1.43
CA GLY A 345 6.64 1.21 1.38
C GLY A 345 6.70 -0.09 2.18
N VAL A 346 7.55 -1.02 1.77
CA VAL A 346 7.70 -2.33 2.39
C VAL A 346 9.12 -2.85 2.26
N PHE A 347 9.58 -3.62 3.24
CA PHE A 347 10.89 -4.27 3.18
C PHE A 347 10.88 -5.52 2.31
N ARG A 348 11.90 -5.67 1.46
CA ARG A 348 12.09 -6.90 0.68
C ARG A 348 12.36 -8.08 1.62
N PRO A 349 11.63 -9.18 1.46
CA PRO A 349 11.75 -10.35 2.34
C PRO A 349 13.17 -10.96 2.33
N ASN A 350 13.64 -11.35 3.51
CA ASN A 350 14.97 -11.92 3.72
C ASN A 350 16.14 -11.00 3.30
N SER A 351 15.92 -9.71 3.13
CA SER A 351 16.99 -8.72 2.93
C SER A 351 17.63 -8.29 4.26
N LYS A 352 17.21 -8.83 5.40
CA LYS A 352 17.56 -8.36 6.75
C LYS A 352 17.20 -6.89 6.98
N PHE A 353 16.13 -6.45 6.35
CA PHE A 353 15.70 -5.05 6.32
C PHE A 353 16.74 -4.09 5.72
N GLU A 354 17.60 -4.63 4.84
CA GLU A 354 18.59 -3.83 4.11
C GLU A 354 18.00 -3.17 2.86
N GLU A 355 16.83 -3.62 2.37
CA GLU A 355 16.15 -3.09 1.17
C GLU A 355 14.73 -2.64 1.52
N PHE A 356 14.47 -1.33 1.42
CA PHE A 356 13.13 -0.74 1.54
C PHE A 356 12.69 -0.26 0.16
N VAL A 357 11.51 -0.71 -0.27
CA VAL A 357 10.92 -0.37 -1.57
C VAL A 357 9.67 0.45 -1.32
N PHE A 358 9.52 1.58 -2.02
CA PHE A 358 8.35 2.45 -1.87
C PHE A 358 7.87 2.97 -3.23
N THR A 359 6.60 3.33 -3.30
CA THR A 359 5.94 3.88 -4.49
C THR A 359 6.00 5.41 -4.50
N GLU A 360 5.90 5.99 -5.68
CA GLU A 360 5.46 7.35 -5.93
C GLU A 360 4.24 7.26 -6.85
N THR A 361 3.07 7.73 -6.42
CA THR A 361 1.85 7.72 -7.22
C THR A 361 1.91 8.69 -8.39
N GLY A 362 2.60 9.80 -8.20
CA GLY A 362 2.86 10.73 -9.29
C GLY A 362 1.79 11.81 -9.47
N ASP A 363 1.49 12.17 -10.72
CA ASP A 363 0.59 13.31 -11.04
C ASP A 363 -0.86 12.89 -11.25
N THR A 364 -1.14 11.60 -11.42
CA THR A 364 -2.47 11.02 -11.70
C THR A 364 -3.26 11.76 -12.79
N ASN A 365 -2.55 12.25 -13.82
CA ASN A 365 -3.14 13.02 -14.92
C ASN A 365 -2.37 12.80 -16.23
N ALA A 366 -3.05 12.30 -17.28
CA ALA A 366 -2.44 11.99 -18.58
C ALA A 366 -1.94 13.24 -19.33
N THR A 367 -2.39 14.44 -18.94
CA THR A 367 -1.95 15.69 -19.59
C THR A 367 -0.75 16.32 -18.89
N SER A 368 -0.20 15.70 -17.86
CA SER A 368 1.01 16.19 -17.21
C SER A 368 2.19 16.14 -18.19
N PRO A 369 2.85 17.27 -18.45
CA PRO A 369 3.93 17.33 -19.44
C PRO A 369 5.19 16.59 -18.99
N GLU A 370 5.25 16.14 -17.77
CA GLU A 370 6.42 15.55 -17.12
C GLU A 370 6.21 14.08 -16.72
N ASN A 371 5.12 13.48 -17.22
CA ASN A 371 4.80 12.08 -16.95
C ASN A 371 5.95 11.11 -17.26
N ASP A 372 6.57 11.24 -18.44
CA ASP A 372 7.56 10.27 -18.92
C ASP A 372 8.97 10.49 -18.34
N CYS A 373 9.27 11.67 -17.83
CA CYS A 373 10.64 11.99 -17.39
C CYS A 373 10.88 11.85 -15.89
N CYS A 374 9.86 12.07 -15.07
CA CYS A 374 10.11 12.48 -13.70
C CYS A 374 9.09 11.87 -12.72
N GLY A 375 8.67 10.64 -12.93
CA GLY A 375 7.74 9.92 -12.06
C GLY A 375 6.30 10.43 -12.11
N GLY A 376 5.90 11.16 -13.17
CA GLY A 376 4.54 11.71 -13.25
C GLY A 376 3.46 10.63 -13.42
N TRP A 377 3.74 9.52 -14.13
CA TRP A 377 2.84 8.39 -14.16
C TRP A 377 2.82 7.63 -12.83
N THR A 378 3.97 7.23 -12.37
CA THR A 378 4.28 6.55 -11.10
C THR A 378 5.76 6.18 -11.08
N ALA A 379 6.30 5.84 -9.92
CA ALA A 379 7.61 5.20 -9.79
C ALA A 379 7.64 4.20 -8.63
N VAL A 380 8.55 3.24 -8.71
CA VAL A 380 8.93 2.37 -7.60
C VAL A 380 10.41 2.58 -7.34
N LEU A 381 10.75 3.02 -6.15
CA LEU A 381 12.11 3.34 -5.73
C LEU A 381 12.59 2.31 -4.70
N ARG A 382 13.90 2.08 -4.65
CA ARG A 382 14.54 1.16 -3.71
C ARG A 382 15.66 1.87 -2.96
N LEU A 383 15.56 1.87 -1.64
CA LEU A 383 16.60 2.29 -0.73
C LEU A 383 17.32 1.04 -0.20
N GLU A 384 18.64 0.96 -0.45
CA GLU A 384 19.50 -0.10 0.05
C GLU A 384 20.40 0.46 1.15
N GLN A 385 20.48 -0.22 2.28
CA GLN A 385 21.29 0.13 3.46
C GLN A 385 22.03 -1.10 3.98
N SER A 386 23.08 -0.91 4.78
CA SER A 386 23.82 -2.04 5.37
C SER A 386 23.13 -2.67 6.60
N SER A 387 22.12 -2.00 7.13
CA SER A 387 21.23 -2.45 8.22
C SER A 387 20.05 -1.50 8.32
N PRO A 388 18.93 -1.88 8.99
CA PRO A 388 17.78 -1.00 9.17
C PRO A 388 18.11 0.32 9.88
N SER A 389 19.07 0.30 10.81
CA SER A 389 19.51 1.50 11.55
C SER A 389 20.72 2.21 10.95
N ALA A 390 21.16 1.85 9.73
CA ALA A 390 22.29 2.52 9.09
C ALA A 390 21.96 4.00 8.80
N ASP A 391 22.94 4.87 8.98
CA ASP A 391 22.80 6.33 8.72
C ASP A 391 22.89 6.68 7.22
N THR A 392 23.38 5.77 6.39
CA THR A 392 23.60 5.96 4.97
C THR A 392 23.12 4.78 4.15
N GLY A 393 22.84 5.04 2.88
CA GLY A 393 22.41 4.01 1.94
C GLY A 393 22.57 4.46 0.50
N THR A 394 21.87 3.79 -0.40
CA THR A 394 21.84 4.08 -1.83
C THR A 394 20.39 3.99 -2.32
N LEU A 395 19.92 5.03 -2.99
CA LEU A 395 18.61 5.05 -3.65
C LEU A 395 18.76 4.75 -5.14
N SER A 396 17.89 3.93 -5.68
CA SER A 396 17.80 3.60 -7.10
C SER A 396 16.36 3.46 -7.57
N LEU A 397 16.13 3.63 -8.89
CA LEU A 397 14.85 3.40 -9.53
C LEU A 397 14.70 1.91 -9.87
N VAL A 398 13.61 1.28 -9.42
CA VAL A 398 13.20 -0.07 -9.79
C VAL A 398 12.32 -0.03 -11.04
N TYR A 399 11.27 0.79 -11.00
CA TYR A 399 10.29 0.90 -12.08
C TYR A 399 9.83 2.34 -12.26
N LYS A 400 9.65 2.75 -13.51
CA LYS A 400 9.00 4.00 -13.88
C LYS A 400 7.78 3.68 -14.72
N GLY A 401 6.63 4.20 -14.30
CA GLY A 401 5.36 3.97 -14.96
C GLY A 401 5.22 4.58 -16.34
N ASN A 402 4.10 4.27 -16.95
CA ASN A 402 3.65 4.78 -18.25
C ASN A 402 2.12 4.88 -18.21
N GLN A 403 1.49 5.23 -19.32
CA GLN A 403 0.03 5.37 -19.39
C GLN A 403 -0.76 4.11 -18.98
N ALA A 404 -0.19 2.92 -19.18
CA ALA A 404 -0.83 1.65 -18.83
C ALA A 404 -0.57 1.21 -17.39
N HIS A 405 0.44 1.77 -16.75
CA HIS A 405 0.90 1.48 -15.41
C HIS A 405 1.11 2.81 -14.68
N ALA A 406 0.11 3.30 -13.98
CA ALA A 406 0.10 4.64 -13.43
C ALA A 406 -0.60 4.69 -12.06
N GLY A 407 -0.21 5.63 -11.20
CA GLY A 407 -0.85 5.78 -9.89
C GLY A 407 -0.60 4.60 -8.97
N PHE A 408 0.61 4.06 -8.89
CA PHE A 408 0.90 2.99 -7.96
C PHE A 408 0.86 3.52 -6.53
N ASP A 409 -0.01 2.93 -5.78
CA ASP A 409 -0.26 3.26 -4.40
C ASP A 409 0.31 2.16 -3.48
N ASN A 410 -0.50 1.27 -3.02
CA ASN A 410 -0.19 0.24 -2.05
C ASN A 410 0.64 -0.91 -2.65
N LEU A 411 1.52 -1.50 -1.84
CA LEU A 411 2.39 -2.60 -2.26
C LEU A 411 2.60 -3.63 -1.15
N SER A 412 2.85 -4.88 -1.56
CA SER A 412 3.22 -5.96 -0.65
C SER A 412 3.97 -7.07 -1.42
N PHE A 413 4.97 -7.69 -0.80
CA PHE A 413 5.69 -8.79 -1.45
C PHE A 413 4.85 -10.08 -1.47
N LEU A 414 4.79 -10.73 -2.63
CA LEU A 414 4.23 -12.09 -2.82
C LEU A 414 5.29 -13.18 -2.65
N SER A 415 6.54 -12.82 -2.81
CA SER A 415 7.71 -13.69 -2.61
C SER A 415 8.93 -12.83 -2.28
N LYS A 416 10.11 -13.42 -2.29
CA LYS A 416 11.35 -12.66 -2.09
C LYS A 416 11.54 -11.54 -3.10
N ASP A 417 11.18 -11.78 -4.37
CA ASP A 417 11.51 -10.90 -5.49
C ASP A 417 10.28 -10.36 -6.22
N LEU A 418 9.08 -10.90 -5.97
CA LEU A 418 7.85 -10.49 -6.61
C LEU A 418 7.05 -9.55 -5.70
N LEU A 419 6.86 -8.34 -6.16
CA LEU A 419 6.14 -7.27 -5.50
C LEU A 419 4.78 -7.08 -6.16
N ALA A 420 3.70 -7.27 -5.42
CA ALA A 420 2.38 -6.83 -5.84
C ALA A 420 2.24 -5.34 -5.58
N VAL A 421 1.71 -4.62 -6.53
CA VAL A 421 1.31 -3.21 -6.42
C VAL A 421 -0.11 -3.04 -6.92
N VAL A 422 -0.82 -2.08 -6.42
CA VAL A 422 -2.17 -1.70 -6.84
C VAL A 422 -2.21 -0.23 -7.21
N GLU A 423 -3.13 0.14 -8.11
CA GLU A 423 -3.30 1.53 -8.56
C GLU A 423 -4.35 2.26 -7.71
N ASP A 424 -4.04 3.52 -7.36
CA ASP A 424 -4.96 4.63 -7.18
C ASP A 424 -4.69 5.67 -8.27
N ALA A 425 -5.30 5.51 -9.42
CA ALA A 425 -5.10 6.43 -10.52
C ALA A 425 -6.01 7.65 -10.46
N GLY A 426 -7.05 7.59 -9.65
CA GLY A 426 -8.05 8.65 -9.48
C GLY A 426 -8.95 8.86 -10.69
N ASP A 427 -10.13 9.41 -10.46
CA ASP A 427 -11.22 9.55 -11.46
C ASP A 427 -10.83 10.33 -12.71
N THR A 428 -9.94 11.33 -12.57
CA THR A 428 -9.44 12.11 -13.71
C THR A 428 -8.67 11.23 -14.69
N LEU A 429 -7.73 10.43 -14.18
CA LEU A 429 -6.91 9.56 -15.03
C LEU A 429 -7.72 8.38 -15.56
N HIS A 430 -8.65 7.81 -14.77
CA HIS A 430 -9.61 6.82 -15.24
C HIS A 430 -10.37 7.30 -16.48
N THR A 431 -10.88 8.54 -16.43
CA THR A 431 -11.59 9.15 -17.56
C THR A 431 -10.67 9.38 -18.76
N GLN A 432 -9.45 9.88 -18.53
CA GLN A 432 -8.49 10.21 -19.62
C GLN A 432 -7.96 8.98 -20.35
N ARG A 433 -7.74 7.86 -19.64
CA ARG A 433 -7.28 6.60 -20.25
C ARG A 433 -8.40 5.61 -20.55
N ASN A 434 -9.65 5.93 -20.17
CA ASN A 434 -10.82 5.05 -20.22
C ASN A 434 -10.54 3.68 -19.60
N ALA A 435 -9.93 3.65 -18.44
CA ALA A 435 -9.57 2.45 -17.73
C ALA A 435 -9.75 2.64 -16.23
N LEU A 436 -10.29 1.63 -15.55
CA LEU A 436 -10.30 1.50 -14.11
C LEU A 436 -8.93 0.99 -13.63
N ASP A 437 -8.74 0.92 -12.32
CA ASP A 437 -7.51 0.52 -11.70
C ASP A 437 -7.15 -0.96 -11.91
N SER A 438 -5.92 -1.26 -11.67
CA SER A 438 -5.35 -2.59 -11.85
C SER A 438 -4.38 -2.93 -10.73
N GLY A 439 -4.25 -4.23 -10.46
CA GLY A 439 -3.17 -4.76 -9.65
C GLY A 439 -2.10 -5.40 -10.55
N PHE A 440 -0.83 -5.15 -10.22
CA PHE A 440 0.32 -5.67 -10.96
C PHE A 440 1.27 -6.45 -10.07
N VAL A 441 2.07 -7.31 -10.68
CA VAL A 441 3.24 -7.95 -10.07
C VAL A 441 4.49 -7.47 -10.79
N LEU A 442 5.42 -6.92 -10.03
CA LEU A 442 6.75 -6.55 -10.48
C LEU A 442 7.78 -7.56 -9.95
N ASP A 443 8.74 -7.94 -10.78
CA ASP A 443 9.97 -8.59 -10.31
C ASP A 443 11.00 -7.48 -10.00
N VAL A 444 11.31 -7.26 -8.73
CA VAL A 444 12.22 -6.16 -8.32
C VAL A 444 13.67 -6.39 -8.75
N THR A 445 13.98 -7.54 -9.36
CA THR A 445 15.29 -7.88 -9.94
C THR A 445 15.33 -7.71 -11.46
N ALA A 446 14.19 -7.45 -12.11
CA ALA A 446 14.12 -7.28 -13.56
C ALA A 446 14.71 -5.95 -14.01
N ASP A 447 15.29 -5.96 -15.20
CA ASP A 447 15.76 -4.73 -15.87
C ASP A 447 14.61 -4.10 -16.67
N TYR A 448 13.92 -3.15 -16.06
CA TYR A 448 12.81 -2.41 -16.69
C TYR A 448 13.28 -1.30 -17.63
N SER A 449 14.58 -1.08 -17.81
CA SER A 449 15.08 -0.27 -18.94
C SER A 449 14.86 -0.98 -20.27
N ASN A 450 14.68 -2.30 -20.24
CA ASN A 450 14.28 -3.10 -21.38
C ASN A 450 12.74 -3.07 -21.52
N PRO A 451 12.18 -2.48 -22.58
CA PRO A 451 10.73 -2.34 -22.74
C PRO A 451 10.00 -3.68 -22.97
N ALA A 452 10.71 -4.80 -23.10
CA ALA A 452 10.10 -6.13 -23.13
C ALA A 452 9.77 -6.65 -21.72
N ASN A 453 10.31 -6.03 -20.68
CA ASN A 453 10.02 -6.34 -19.30
C ASN A 453 8.93 -5.39 -18.79
N GLU A 454 7.73 -5.91 -18.63
CA GLU A 454 6.59 -5.15 -18.12
C GLU A 454 6.02 -5.83 -16.86
N PRO A 455 5.43 -5.06 -15.91
CA PRO A 455 4.67 -5.63 -14.82
C PRO A 455 3.53 -6.53 -15.31
N LEU A 456 3.32 -7.66 -14.64
CA LEU A 456 2.22 -8.57 -14.97
C LEU A 456 0.94 -8.07 -14.30
N ARG A 457 -0.10 -7.72 -15.06
CA ARG A 457 -1.42 -7.42 -14.50
C ARG A 457 -2.07 -8.72 -14.02
N TRP A 458 -2.38 -8.79 -12.72
CA TRP A 458 -3.06 -9.94 -12.11
C TRP A 458 -4.52 -9.64 -11.74
N LEU A 459 -4.88 -8.36 -11.65
CA LEU A 459 -6.21 -7.86 -11.33
C LEU A 459 -6.56 -6.69 -12.26
N ALA A 460 -7.72 -6.72 -12.86
CA ALA A 460 -8.39 -5.56 -13.44
C ALA A 460 -9.63 -5.28 -12.61
N GLU A 461 -9.64 -4.11 -11.97
CA GLU A 461 -10.74 -3.69 -11.12
C GLU A 461 -12.08 -3.69 -11.88
N GLY A 462 -13.11 -4.01 -11.18
CA GLY A 462 -14.49 -3.94 -11.61
C GLY A 462 -15.37 -4.00 -10.37
N ARG A 463 -16.57 -4.56 -10.50
CA ARG A 463 -17.47 -4.71 -9.36
C ARG A 463 -17.84 -6.15 -9.12
N ASP A 464 -17.99 -6.47 -7.85
CA ASP A 464 -18.58 -7.75 -7.47
C ASP A 464 -20.07 -7.76 -7.87
N PRO A 465 -20.48 -8.60 -8.82
CA PRO A 465 -21.87 -8.67 -9.25
C PRO A 465 -22.81 -9.19 -8.15
N SER A 466 -22.29 -9.76 -7.07
CA SER A 466 -23.04 -10.18 -5.88
C SER A 466 -23.25 -9.05 -4.87
N ALA A 467 -22.59 -7.91 -5.00
CA ALA A 467 -22.77 -6.77 -4.13
C ALA A 467 -24.17 -6.19 -4.28
N THR A 468 -25.00 -6.40 -3.25
CA THR A 468 -26.45 -6.13 -3.31
C THR A 468 -26.78 -4.66 -3.46
N ILE A 469 -25.94 -3.77 -2.95
CA ILE A 469 -26.12 -2.33 -3.03
C ILE A 469 -25.93 -1.84 -4.47
N ASP A 470 -24.83 -2.21 -5.11
CA ASP A 470 -24.53 -1.81 -6.46
C ASP A 470 -25.47 -2.41 -7.50
N ALA A 471 -25.86 -3.67 -7.31
CA ALA A 471 -26.83 -4.35 -8.18
C ALA A 471 -28.19 -3.63 -8.22
N GLY A 472 -28.64 -3.06 -7.09
CA GLY A 472 -29.89 -2.31 -7.01
C GLY A 472 -29.89 -0.98 -7.74
N ASN A 473 -28.73 -0.40 -7.99
CA ASN A 473 -28.54 0.92 -8.65
C ASN A 473 -28.31 0.84 -10.16
N GLY A 474 -28.41 -0.32 -10.75
CA GLY A 474 -28.08 -0.46 -12.16
C GLY A 474 -26.59 -0.30 -12.42
N GLY A 475 -25.78 -0.89 -11.58
CA GLY A 475 -24.34 -0.74 -11.57
C GLY A 475 -23.89 0.37 -10.62
N PHE A 476 -22.76 0.94 -10.87
CA PHE A 476 -22.07 1.84 -10.00
C PHE A 476 -22.82 3.11 -9.62
N GLY A 477 -23.83 3.51 -10.37
CA GLY A 477 -24.58 4.72 -10.11
C GLY A 477 -23.67 5.93 -9.98
N LYS A 478 -23.79 6.65 -8.87
CA LYS A 478 -22.91 7.80 -8.55
C LYS A 478 -21.63 7.40 -7.80
N ASN A 479 -21.44 6.12 -7.60
CA ASN A 479 -20.38 5.57 -6.77
C ASN A 479 -19.19 5.02 -7.55
N ASP A 480 -19.13 5.34 -8.85
CA ASP A 480 -18.02 4.95 -9.74
C ASP A 480 -16.99 6.08 -9.90
N GLN A 481 -17.10 7.11 -9.09
CA GLN A 481 -16.06 8.12 -8.97
C GLN A 481 -14.98 7.58 -8.04
N ASP A 482 -13.74 7.81 -8.40
CA ASP A 482 -12.57 7.43 -7.60
C ASP A 482 -12.58 5.97 -7.11
N ASN A 483 -12.92 5.02 -7.99
CA ASN A 483 -12.62 3.64 -7.66
C ASN A 483 -11.12 3.51 -7.47
N GLU A 484 -10.75 2.96 -6.34
CA GLU A 484 -9.38 2.78 -5.91
C GLU A 484 -9.19 1.35 -5.40
N ILE A 485 -8.08 0.75 -5.78
CA ILE A 485 -7.62 -0.50 -5.17
C ILE A 485 -6.54 -0.15 -4.16
N THR A 486 -6.84 -0.36 -2.90
CA THR A 486 -5.93 -0.06 -1.80
C THR A 486 -5.69 -1.25 -0.88
N GLY A 487 -4.93 -1.03 0.18
CA GLY A 487 -4.78 -1.93 1.30
C GLY A 487 -4.18 -3.29 0.99
N ILE A 488 -3.47 -3.49 -0.15
CA ILE A 488 -2.89 -4.80 -0.44
C ILE A 488 -1.95 -5.24 0.67
N HIS A 489 -2.21 -6.44 1.20
CA HIS A 489 -1.50 -6.97 2.35
C HIS A 489 -1.27 -8.46 2.20
N VAL A 490 -0.01 -8.90 2.38
CA VAL A 490 0.40 -10.31 2.30
C VAL A 490 1.10 -10.67 3.60
N SER A 491 0.45 -11.50 4.42
CA SER A 491 0.96 -11.81 5.77
C SER A 491 0.57 -13.21 6.21
N ASP A 492 1.36 -13.80 7.12
CA ASP A 492 1.02 -15.02 7.86
C ASP A 492 0.30 -14.71 9.19
N GLY A 493 0.10 -13.43 9.49
CA GLY A 493 -0.60 -12.96 10.68
C GLY A 493 0.14 -13.17 12.00
N ASP A 494 1.41 -13.48 11.99
CA ASP A 494 2.21 -13.67 13.20
C ASP A 494 2.34 -12.34 13.97
N PRO A 495 1.77 -12.19 15.19
CA PRO A 495 1.80 -10.94 15.94
C PRO A 495 3.13 -10.68 16.67
N THR A 496 4.11 -11.58 16.55
CA THR A 496 5.44 -11.40 17.14
C THR A 496 6.37 -10.63 16.20
N THR A 497 7.55 -10.28 16.68
CA THR A 497 8.59 -9.64 15.86
C THR A 497 8.98 -10.47 14.62
N ASN A 498 8.72 -11.78 14.62
CA ASN A 498 8.91 -12.62 13.43
C ASN A 498 7.87 -12.37 12.34
N GLY A 499 6.74 -11.76 12.66
CA GLY A 499 5.68 -11.43 11.70
C GLY A 499 5.85 -10.07 11.03
N ILE A 500 6.84 -9.28 11.39
CA ILE A 500 7.13 -8.00 10.73
C ILE A 500 7.38 -8.28 9.23
N LEU A 501 6.69 -7.53 8.37
CA LEU A 501 6.81 -7.68 6.92
C LEU A 501 8.25 -7.43 6.47
N GLY A 502 8.83 -8.37 5.75
CA GLY A 502 10.26 -8.38 5.40
C GLY A 502 11.07 -9.44 6.15
N THR A 503 10.63 -9.89 7.32
CA THR A 503 11.33 -10.94 8.09
C THR A 503 11.32 -12.29 7.38
N LYS A 504 10.15 -12.72 6.90
CA LYS A 504 9.94 -14.01 6.24
C LYS A 504 9.63 -13.80 4.76
N THR A 505 9.99 -14.76 3.93
CA THR A 505 9.50 -14.80 2.55
C THR A 505 8.03 -15.20 2.53
N PRO A 506 7.15 -14.40 1.94
CA PRO A 506 5.76 -14.80 1.73
C PRO A 506 5.63 -15.99 0.79
N HIS A 507 4.63 -16.83 1.07
CA HIS A 507 4.25 -17.98 0.26
C HIS A 507 2.72 -18.02 0.12
N PRO A 508 2.10 -16.98 -0.48
CA PRO A 508 0.66 -16.96 -0.65
C PRO A 508 0.22 -18.09 -1.57
N TRP A 509 -1.02 -18.55 -1.34
CA TRP A 509 -1.69 -19.57 -2.16
C TRP A 509 -1.04 -20.96 -2.14
N GLU A 510 -0.16 -21.23 -1.19
CA GLU A 510 0.32 -22.58 -0.93
C GLU A 510 -0.69 -23.42 -0.13
N PRO A 511 -0.66 -24.76 -0.26
CA PRO A 511 -1.61 -25.64 0.45
C PRO A 511 -1.61 -25.51 1.98
N SER A 512 -0.52 -24.97 2.57
CA SER A 512 -0.45 -24.69 4.01
C SER A 512 -1.51 -23.69 4.48
N GLY A 513 -1.97 -22.79 3.58
CA GLY A 513 -2.96 -21.76 3.87
C GLY A 513 -2.54 -20.75 4.95
N GLN A 514 -1.25 -20.70 5.30
CA GLN A 514 -0.76 -19.84 6.37
C GLN A 514 -0.70 -18.38 5.93
N TRP A 515 -0.23 -18.13 4.71
CA TRP A 515 -0.14 -16.81 4.13
C TRP A 515 -1.45 -16.41 3.45
N ARG A 516 -1.91 -15.21 3.74
CA ARG A 516 -3.14 -14.63 3.22
C ARG A 516 -2.84 -13.39 2.41
N VAL A 517 -3.67 -13.13 1.41
CA VAL A 517 -3.62 -11.93 0.57
C VAL A 517 -4.94 -11.20 0.70
N PHE A 518 -4.89 -9.93 1.07
CA PHE A 518 -6.06 -9.06 1.17
C PHE A 518 -5.86 -7.82 0.32
N TYR A 519 -6.94 -7.25 -0.16
CA TYR A 519 -6.99 -5.88 -0.67
C TYR A 519 -8.38 -5.30 -0.43
N THR A 520 -8.49 -3.99 -0.53
CA THR A 520 -9.74 -3.26 -0.41
C THR A 520 -10.02 -2.53 -1.71
N GLN A 521 -11.27 -2.47 -2.11
CA GLN A 521 -11.76 -1.61 -3.17
C GLN A 521 -12.55 -0.50 -2.51
N GLN A 522 -12.07 0.72 -2.57
CA GLN A 522 -12.78 1.89 -2.10
C GLN A 522 -13.90 2.24 -3.08
N HIS A 523 -14.89 2.99 -2.58
CA HIS A 523 -16.10 3.33 -3.34
C HIS A 523 -16.96 2.10 -3.69
N GLY A 524 -18.06 2.32 -4.35
CA GLY A 524 -19.04 1.27 -4.54
C GLY A 524 -19.57 0.78 -3.19
N ASP A 525 -19.54 -0.52 -2.97
CA ASP A 525 -19.91 -1.14 -1.67
C ASP A 525 -18.71 -1.23 -0.70
N ASN A 526 -17.60 -0.58 -0.97
CA ASN A 526 -16.36 -0.60 -0.16
C ASN A 526 -15.96 -2.02 0.28
N PRO A 527 -15.87 -3.00 -0.62
CA PRO A 527 -15.57 -4.36 -0.21
C PRO A 527 -14.09 -4.54 0.14
N THR A 528 -13.84 -5.29 1.20
CA THR A 528 -12.52 -5.87 1.46
C THR A 528 -12.53 -7.32 1.05
N TYR A 529 -11.56 -7.72 0.26
CA TYR A 529 -11.42 -9.05 -0.31
C TYR A 529 -10.26 -9.83 0.27
N GLU A 530 -10.45 -11.13 0.42
CA GLU A 530 -9.36 -12.10 0.47
C GLU A 530 -9.18 -12.71 -0.92
N VAL A 531 -7.93 -12.74 -1.40
CA VAL A 531 -7.59 -13.40 -2.67
C VAL A 531 -7.09 -14.80 -2.41
N VAL A 532 -7.77 -15.77 -2.98
CA VAL A 532 -7.48 -17.20 -2.77
C VAL A 532 -7.16 -17.89 -4.09
N ARG A 533 -6.48 -19.02 -4.00
CA ARG A 533 -6.34 -19.95 -5.12
C ARG A 533 -7.36 -21.08 -4.89
N PRO A 534 -8.39 -21.23 -5.74
CA PRO A 534 -9.39 -22.30 -5.54
C PRO A 534 -8.73 -23.68 -5.62
N GLU A 535 -9.19 -24.59 -4.77
CA GLU A 535 -8.79 -26.00 -4.85
C GLU A 535 -9.27 -26.56 -6.21
N LYS A 536 -8.36 -27.22 -6.94
CA LYS A 536 -8.65 -27.83 -8.25
C LYS A 536 -9.50 -29.09 -8.10
#